data_e259f4b8d52c15b89ffbf83f3e6f51fc
#
_entry.id   e259f4b8d52c15b89ffbf83f3e6f51fc
#
_cell.length_a   1.000
_cell.length_b   1.000
_cell.length_c   1.000
_cell.angle_alpha   90.00
_cell.angle_beta   90.00
_cell.angle_gamma   90.00
#
_symmetry.space_group_name_H-M   'P 1'
#
loop_
_entity.id
_entity.type
_entity.pdbx_description
1 polymer ?
#
loop_
_entity_poly.entity_id
_entity_poly.type
_entity_poly.pdbx_seq_one_letter_code
_entity_poly.pdbx_strand_id
1 'polypeptide(L)'
;MSFIFPGNPMASPNLLVPLVMLGWIPVVLYLFSRLPARQAVVISFLFAWMFLPQAALPLTGIPDYTKTSATCYGILLATFIFDVGRFRSFRFGWLDVPMLIWCLCPYMSSVTNDLGVYDGLAQALDRTVTWGAPYFLGRIYLNSLLGLRQLAIGIFIGGLVYMPLCILESRLSPQLHRIVYGGYTVQDFTQVIRLGGYRPIVFMQHGLAVGAFMMAATLIGLWLWQTNTIKRLWNIPMGGWVAGLFLTFVLVRSIGALTLLLIGIVLLYIGKQFRTALPVFLLIAAMAVYLYINAETDTYFTDQLVSYLSQIFPPERIQSLEFRFNNEELLADHARERLLFGWGGFNRSRVIIPGTVDQLAIQDSLWILAFGENGTVGLVSIFTSMLAPVVALFWSRCPARLWTHPQIAPVAVLAIMVVLYMVDCIMNAMINPIYILAAGGIAGFVMSPEPRRRKATNPAVPVRRQLVQQRPF
;
A
#
# COMPACT_ATOMS: atom_id res chain seq x y z
N MET A 1 -23.04 20.97 0.97
CA MET A 1 -21.87 20.04 1.11
C MET A 1 -20.83 20.43 0.06
N SER A 2 -19.62 20.73 0.50
CA SER A 2 -18.51 21.14 -0.38
C SER A 2 -17.31 20.21 -0.13
N PHE A 3 -16.49 19.99 -1.16
CA PHE A 3 -15.21 19.29 -0.98
C PHE A 3 -14.26 20.11 -0.10
N ILE A 4 -13.48 19.40 0.72
CA ILE A 4 -12.44 19.95 1.57
C ILE A 4 -11.12 19.24 1.33
N PHE A 5 -9.99 19.84 1.71
CA PHE A 5 -8.69 19.20 1.79
C PHE A 5 -8.41 18.78 3.23
N PRO A 6 -8.52 17.50 3.62
CA PRO A 6 -8.35 17.08 5.02
C PRO A 6 -6.97 17.44 5.60
N GLY A 7 -5.92 17.42 4.77
CA GLY A 7 -4.58 17.83 5.18
C GLY A 7 -4.37 19.35 5.27
N ASN A 8 -5.29 20.16 4.73
CA ASN A 8 -5.23 21.62 4.80
C ASN A 8 -6.63 22.24 4.73
N PRO A 9 -7.41 22.24 5.83
CA PRO A 9 -8.79 22.71 5.86
C PRO A 9 -8.98 24.19 5.51
N MET A 10 -7.91 24.99 5.61
CA MET A 10 -7.94 26.43 5.27
C MET A 10 -7.88 26.68 3.75
N ALA A 11 -7.50 25.69 2.94
CA ALA A 11 -7.44 25.81 1.50
C ALA A 11 -8.80 25.49 0.87
N SER A 12 -9.23 26.33 -0.07
CA SER A 12 -10.49 26.15 -0.81
C SER A 12 -10.23 25.36 -2.11
N PRO A 13 -10.88 24.20 -2.30
CA PRO A 13 -10.84 23.47 -3.56
C PRO A 13 -11.43 24.30 -4.71
N ASN A 14 -10.80 24.24 -5.87
CA ASN A 14 -11.34 24.87 -7.08
C ASN A 14 -12.42 23.97 -7.75
N LEU A 15 -13.07 24.49 -8.80
CA LEU A 15 -14.15 23.78 -9.52
C LEU A 15 -13.70 22.46 -10.19
N LEU A 16 -12.40 22.29 -10.44
CA LEU A 16 -11.87 21.06 -11.03
C LEU A 16 -11.96 19.87 -10.03
N VAL A 17 -11.87 20.13 -8.74
CA VAL A 17 -11.95 19.07 -7.71
C VAL A 17 -13.27 18.29 -7.76
N PRO A 18 -14.46 18.91 -7.62
CA PRO A 18 -15.70 18.17 -7.75
C PRO A 18 -15.88 17.53 -9.13
N LEU A 19 -15.45 18.18 -10.19
CA LEU A 19 -15.55 17.64 -11.57
C LEU A 19 -14.76 16.33 -11.70
N VAL A 20 -13.50 16.28 -11.28
CA VAL A 20 -12.66 15.07 -11.42
C VAL A 20 -13.05 14.00 -10.43
N MET A 21 -13.46 14.38 -9.22
CA MET A 21 -13.86 13.43 -8.19
C MET A 21 -15.16 12.71 -8.56
N LEU A 22 -16.19 13.44 -8.97
CA LEU A 22 -17.47 12.86 -9.38
C LEU A 22 -17.37 12.21 -10.77
N GLY A 23 -16.59 12.78 -11.66
CA GLY A 23 -16.30 12.25 -13.00
C GLY A 23 -15.47 10.96 -12.97
N TRP A 24 -14.85 10.63 -11.84
CA TRP A 24 -14.01 9.44 -11.76
C TRP A 24 -14.79 8.12 -11.93
N ILE A 25 -16.00 8.02 -11.39
CA ILE A 25 -16.86 6.82 -11.55
C ILE A 25 -17.16 6.55 -13.04
N PRO A 26 -17.66 7.51 -13.84
CA PRO A 26 -17.80 7.35 -15.28
C PRO A 26 -16.51 6.94 -16.00
N VAL A 27 -15.36 7.49 -15.59
CA VAL A 27 -14.05 7.10 -16.16
C VAL A 27 -13.75 5.62 -15.88
N VAL A 28 -13.98 5.15 -14.65
CA VAL A 28 -13.80 3.74 -14.30
C VAL A 28 -14.74 2.84 -15.13
N LEU A 29 -16.01 3.21 -15.29
CA LEU A 29 -16.96 2.48 -16.14
C LEU A 29 -16.48 2.43 -17.60
N TYR A 30 -15.97 3.55 -18.14
CA TYR A 30 -15.37 3.60 -19.47
C TYR A 30 -14.15 2.67 -19.59
N LEU A 31 -13.26 2.64 -18.59
CA LEU A 31 -12.11 1.74 -18.59
C LEU A 31 -12.56 0.27 -18.63
N PHE A 32 -13.58 -0.11 -17.87
CA PHE A 32 -14.12 -1.48 -17.88
C PHE A 32 -14.78 -1.85 -19.22
N SER A 33 -15.37 -0.90 -19.91
CA SER A 33 -15.98 -1.13 -21.24
C SER A 33 -14.93 -1.33 -22.35
N ARG A 34 -13.69 -0.82 -22.16
CA ARG A 34 -12.63 -0.81 -23.17
C ARG A 34 -11.47 -1.76 -22.90
N LEU A 35 -11.21 -2.09 -21.64
CA LEU A 35 -10.06 -2.87 -21.22
C LEU A 35 -10.51 -4.16 -20.53
N PRO A 36 -9.66 -5.20 -20.54
CA PRO A 36 -9.87 -6.35 -19.67
C PRO A 36 -9.99 -5.90 -18.20
N ALA A 37 -10.97 -6.41 -17.46
CA ALA A 37 -11.32 -5.94 -16.11
C ALA A 37 -10.12 -5.86 -15.15
N ARG A 38 -9.17 -6.80 -15.22
CA ARG A 38 -7.92 -6.72 -14.42
C ARG A 38 -7.10 -5.48 -14.70
N GLN A 39 -6.93 -5.13 -15.98
CA GLN A 39 -6.18 -3.94 -16.38
C GLN A 39 -6.92 -2.68 -15.95
N ALA A 40 -8.24 -2.66 -16.13
CA ALA A 40 -9.09 -1.55 -15.69
C ALA A 40 -8.94 -1.30 -14.19
N VAL A 41 -8.97 -2.35 -13.35
CA VAL A 41 -8.75 -2.23 -11.90
C VAL A 41 -7.37 -1.66 -11.57
N VAL A 42 -6.30 -2.20 -12.17
CA VAL A 42 -4.92 -1.74 -11.91
C VAL A 42 -4.77 -0.27 -12.31
N ILE A 43 -5.25 0.10 -13.49
CA ILE A 43 -5.17 1.48 -13.99
C ILE A 43 -6.00 2.41 -13.11
N SER A 44 -7.22 2.01 -12.71
CA SER A 44 -8.09 2.83 -11.87
C SER A 44 -7.44 3.13 -10.52
N PHE A 45 -6.88 2.14 -9.83
CA PHE A 45 -6.22 2.37 -8.55
C PHE A 45 -4.95 3.21 -8.68
N LEU A 46 -4.08 2.89 -9.65
CA LEU A 46 -2.84 3.62 -9.85
C LEU A 46 -3.09 5.07 -10.26
N PHE A 47 -3.97 5.30 -11.23
CA PHE A 47 -4.27 6.64 -11.70
C PHE A 47 -4.94 7.49 -10.61
N ALA A 48 -5.93 6.94 -9.91
CA ALA A 48 -6.58 7.64 -8.81
C ALA A 48 -5.59 8.02 -7.71
N TRP A 49 -4.73 7.08 -7.31
CA TRP A 49 -3.72 7.33 -6.29
C TRP A 49 -2.73 8.42 -6.68
N MET A 50 -2.28 8.38 -7.94
CA MET A 50 -1.25 9.28 -8.47
C MET A 50 -1.76 10.66 -8.83
N PHE A 51 -3.00 10.81 -9.32
CA PHE A 51 -3.44 12.03 -9.97
C PHE A 51 -4.70 12.67 -9.38
N LEU A 52 -5.60 11.93 -8.75
CA LEU A 52 -6.78 12.56 -8.15
C LEU A 52 -6.40 13.41 -6.93
N PRO A 53 -7.15 14.51 -6.66
CA PRO A 53 -6.85 15.40 -5.55
C PRO A 53 -6.95 14.70 -4.19
N GLN A 54 -6.20 15.22 -3.23
CA GLN A 54 -6.33 14.86 -1.82
C GLN A 54 -7.53 15.60 -1.22
N ALA A 55 -8.71 15.31 -1.73
CA ALA A 55 -9.95 15.95 -1.33
C ALA A 55 -10.95 14.94 -0.77
N ALA A 56 -11.77 15.37 0.16
CA ALA A 56 -12.89 14.62 0.70
C ALA A 56 -14.18 15.45 0.62
N LEU A 57 -15.29 14.80 0.31
CA LEU A 57 -16.62 15.35 0.53
C LEU A 57 -17.18 14.69 1.79
N PRO A 58 -17.27 15.44 2.92
CA PRO A 58 -17.82 14.91 4.15
C PRO A 58 -19.29 14.54 3.98
N LEU A 59 -19.62 13.30 4.33
CA LEU A 59 -20.98 12.78 4.24
C LEU A 59 -21.44 12.34 5.63
N THR A 60 -22.60 12.85 6.05
CA THR A 60 -23.13 12.54 7.38
C THR A 60 -23.60 11.08 7.43
N GLY A 61 -23.01 10.28 8.32
CA GLY A 61 -23.44 8.92 8.59
C GLY A 61 -22.94 7.83 7.65
N ILE A 62 -22.18 8.19 6.61
CA ILE A 62 -21.50 7.28 5.70
C ILE A 62 -20.06 7.75 5.50
N PRO A 63 -19.15 6.87 5.04
CA PRO A 63 -17.77 7.27 4.79
C PRO A 63 -17.66 8.44 3.84
N ASP A 64 -16.70 9.30 4.10
CA ASP A 64 -16.39 10.43 3.24
C ASP A 64 -16.11 9.99 1.81
N TYR A 65 -16.59 10.78 0.85
CA TYR A 65 -16.29 10.52 -0.55
C TYR A 65 -14.89 11.03 -0.89
N THR A 66 -13.94 10.10 -0.91
CA THR A 66 -12.52 10.32 -1.20
C THR A 66 -12.12 9.67 -2.52
N LYS A 67 -10.90 9.92 -3.00
CA LYS A 67 -10.39 9.23 -4.19
C LYS A 67 -10.37 7.70 -4.06
N THR A 68 -10.16 7.17 -2.85
CA THR A 68 -10.20 5.72 -2.59
C THR A 68 -11.62 5.19 -2.67
N SER A 69 -12.57 5.83 -1.98
CA SER A 69 -13.99 5.42 -2.04
C SER A 69 -14.57 5.57 -3.44
N ALA A 70 -14.27 6.67 -4.15
CA ALA A 70 -14.67 6.87 -5.55
C ALA A 70 -14.19 5.74 -6.46
N THR A 71 -12.92 5.32 -6.30
CA THR A 71 -12.34 4.23 -7.08
C THR A 71 -12.99 2.89 -6.76
N CYS A 72 -13.15 2.59 -5.45
CA CYS A 72 -13.79 1.35 -5.02
C CYS A 72 -15.25 1.28 -5.48
N TYR A 73 -16.04 2.34 -5.32
CA TYR A 73 -17.44 2.40 -5.77
C TYR A 73 -17.54 2.29 -7.29
N GLY A 74 -16.66 2.98 -8.02
CA GLY A 74 -16.62 2.87 -9.48
C GLY A 74 -16.32 1.45 -9.96
N ILE A 75 -15.35 0.76 -9.33
CA ILE A 75 -15.00 -0.62 -9.70
C ILE A 75 -16.11 -1.60 -9.30
N LEU A 76 -16.72 -1.44 -8.11
CA LEU A 76 -17.83 -2.28 -7.68
C LEU A 76 -19.02 -2.14 -8.63
N LEU A 77 -19.37 -0.91 -8.99
CA LEU A 77 -20.43 -0.63 -9.97
C LEU A 77 -20.10 -1.23 -11.34
N ALA A 78 -18.86 -1.04 -11.82
CA ALA A 78 -18.40 -1.62 -13.07
C ALA A 78 -18.43 -3.16 -13.04
N THR A 79 -18.07 -3.78 -11.91
CA THR A 79 -18.14 -5.22 -11.73
C THR A 79 -19.59 -5.72 -11.81
N PHE A 80 -20.50 -4.98 -11.18
CA PHE A 80 -21.93 -5.31 -11.23
C PHE A 80 -22.51 -5.23 -12.66
N ILE A 81 -22.07 -4.24 -13.44
CA ILE A 81 -22.59 -4.02 -14.82
C ILE A 81 -21.91 -4.96 -15.82
N PHE A 82 -20.59 -5.12 -15.76
CA PHE A 82 -19.81 -5.76 -16.84
C PHE A 82 -19.27 -7.14 -16.49
N ASP A 83 -19.12 -7.51 -15.20
CA ASP A 83 -18.42 -8.74 -14.78
C ASP A 83 -19.03 -9.37 -13.51
N VAL A 84 -20.37 -9.38 -13.39
CA VAL A 84 -21.11 -9.87 -12.21
C VAL A 84 -20.73 -11.31 -11.83
N GLY A 85 -20.28 -12.11 -12.80
CA GLY A 85 -19.83 -13.49 -12.59
C GLY A 85 -18.67 -13.60 -11.60
N ARG A 86 -17.87 -12.55 -11.45
CA ARG A 86 -16.77 -12.49 -10.49
C ARG A 86 -17.23 -12.58 -9.04
N PHE A 87 -18.32 -11.92 -8.69
CA PHE A 87 -18.89 -12.02 -7.34
C PHE A 87 -19.34 -13.45 -7.03
N ARG A 88 -19.92 -14.16 -8.01
CA ARG A 88 -20.36 -15.56 -7.82
C ARG A 88 -19.20 -16.53 -7.69
N SER A 89 -18.05 -16.23 -8.29
CA SER A 89 -16.84 -17.05 -8.22
C SER A 89 -15.98 -16.79 -6.98
N PHE A 90 -16.29 -15.75 -6.23
CA PHE A 90 -15.57 -15.40 -5.00
C PHE A 90 -15.87 -16.43 -3.89
N ARG A 91 -14.82 -16.87 -3.23
CA ARG A 91 -14.92 -17.75 -2.05
C ARG A 91 -14.04 -17.20 -0.94
N PHE A 92 -14.63 -17.03 0.22
CA PHE A 92 -13.88 -16.69 1.42
C PHE A 92 -12.90 -17.80 1.78
N GLY A 93 -11.77 -17.40 2.35
CA GLY A 93 -10.77 -18.32 2.84
C GLY A 93 -10.12 -17.78 4.12
N TRP A 94 -9.27 -18.60 4.72
CA TRP A 94 -8.64 -18.30 6.02
C TRP A 94 -7.78 -17.01 6.01
N LEU A 95 -7.17 -16.64 4.88
CA LEU A 95 -6.41 -15.38 4.75
C LEU A 95 -7.28 -14.13 4.70
N ASP A 96 -8.59 -14.28 4.50
CA ASP A 96 -9.52 -13.14 4.48
C ASP A 96 -10.03 -12.79 5.89
N VAL A 97 -9.93 -13.74 6.84
CA VAL A 97 -10.44 -13.57 8.21
C VAL A 97 -9.84 -12.38 8.93
N PRO A 98 -8.49 -12.15 8.92
CA PRO A 98 -7.91 -11.00 9.59
C PRO A 98 -8.43 -9.67 9.02
N MET A 99 -8.64 -9.56 7.71
CA MET A 99 -9.18 -8.33 7.11
C MET A 99 -10.64 -8.10 7.52
N LEU A 100 -11.44 -9.15 7.62
CA LEU A 100 -12.82 -9.03 8.14
C LEU A 100 -12.83 -8.57 9.58
N ILE A 101 -11.97 -9.14 10.44
CA ILE A 101 -11.83 -8.71 11.83
C ILE A 101 -11.45 -7.22 11.88
N TRP A 102 -10.47 -6.78 11.09
CA TRP A 102 -10.08 -5.37 11.00
C TRP A 102 -11.24 -4.46 10.61
N CYS A 103 -12.05 -4.85 9.62
CA CYS A 103 -13.20 -4.05 9.19
C CYS A 103 -14.31 -3.96 10.25
N LEU A 104 -14.49 -5.02 11.06
CA LEU A 104 -15.56 -5.10 12.06
C LEU A 104 -15.11 -4.63 13.46
N CYS A 105 -13.82 -4.57 13.73
CA CYS A 105 -13.26 -4.21 15.03
C CYS A 105 -13.78 -2.87 15.57
N PRO A 106 -13.95 -1.79 14.75
CA PRO A 106 -14.49 -0.52 15.24
C PRO A 106 -15.90 -0.65 15.83
N TYR A 107 -16.70 -1.58 15.34
CA TYR A 107 -18.01 -1.85 15.92
C TYR A 107 -17.89 -2.39 17.36
N MET A 108 -16.95 -3.33 17.57
CA MET A 108 -16.68 -3.86 18.91
C MET A 108 -16.08 -2.78 19.82
N SER A 109 -15.18 -1.95 19.31
CA SER A 109 -14.66 -0.79 20.05
C SER A 109 -15.78 0.15 20.52
N SER A 110 -16.75 0.40 19.65
CA SER A 110 -17.90 1.27 19.97
C SER A 110 -18.82 0.65 21.03
N VAL A 111 -19.09 -0.66 20.94
CA VAL A 111 -19.91 -1.38 21.91
C VAL A 111 -19.26 -1.41 23.29
N THR A 112 -17.95 -1.71 23.36
CA THR A 112 -17.20 -1.79 24.63
C THR A 112 -16.97 -0.46 25.32
N ASN A 113 -17.14 0.64 24.60
CA ASN A 113 -16.98 2.02 25.12
C ASN A 113 -18.31 2.76 25.23
N ASP A 114 -19.47 2.08 25.09
CA ASP A 114 -20.81 2.68 25.19
C ASP A 114 -21.05 3.87 24.24
N LEU A 115 -20.40 3.85 23.06
CA LEU A 115 -20.48 4.94 22.08
C LEU A 115 -21.73 4.85 21.17
N GLY A 116 -22.41 3.71 21.24
CA GLY A 116 -23.63 3.46 20.49
C GLY A 116 -23.42 2.75 19.14
N VAL A 117 -24.48 2.10 18.67
CA VAL A 117 -24.47 1.28 17.44
C VAL A 117 -24.14 2.10 16.20
N TYR A 118 -24.65 3.31 16.11
CA TYR A 118 -24.43 4.20 14.96
C TYR A 118 -22.95 4.54 14.77
N ASP A 119 -22.25 4.94 15.83
CA ASP A 119 -20.83 5.22 15.80
C ASP A 119 -20.02 4.02 15.31
N GLY A 120 -20.31 2.82 15.86
CA GLY A 120 -19.65 1.59 15.50
C GLY A 120 -19.85 1.19 14.04
N LEU A 121 -21.10 1.30 13.53
CA LEU A 121 -21.39 0.99 12.13
C LEU A 121 -20.77 1.99 11.17
N ALA A 122 -20.78 3.28 11.47
CA ALA A 122 -20.17 4.31 10.64
C ALA A 122 -18.66 4.08 10.49
N GLN A 123 -17.97 3.79 11.60
CA GLN A 123 -16.54 3.49 11.58
C GLN A 123 -16.21 2.15 10.90
N ALA A 124 -17.00 1.10 11.15
CA ALA A 124 -16.81 -0.20 10.47
C ALA A 124 -17.00 -0.08 8.96
N LEU A 125 -17.94 0.75 8.51
CA LEU A 125 -18.17 1.02 7.09
C LEU A 125 -16.97 1.82 6.50
N ASP A 126 -16.45 2.81 7.21
CA ASP A 126 -15.26 3.56 6.79
C ASP A 126 -14.04 2.64 6.64
N ARG A 127 -13.78 1.77 7.63
CA ARG A 127 -12.71 0.76 7.54
C ARG A 127 -12.91 -0.20 6.38
N THR A 128 -14.15 -0.61 6.15
CA THR A 128 -14.48 -1.50 5.02
C THR A 128 -14.20 -0.83 3.68
N VAL A 129 -14.53 0.43 3.51
CA VAL A 129 -14.28 1.18 2.26
C VAL A 129 -12.78 1.47 2.08
N THR A 130 -12.09 1.85 3.15
CA THR A 130 -10.68 2.27 3.08
C THR A 130 -9.71 1.09 2.95
N TRP A 131 -9.98 -0.02 3.63
CA TRP A 131 -9.12 -1.20 3.70
C TRP A 131 -9.74 -2.45 3.05
N GLY A 132 -10.96 -2.79 3.45
CA GLY A 132 -11.65 -4.00 2.99
C GLY A 132 -11.87 -3.99 1.50
N ALA A 133 -12.41 -2.90 0.93
CA ALA A 133 -12.75 -2.83 -0.49
C ALA A 133 -11.50 -2.98 -1.39
N PRO A 134 -10.39 -2.26 -1.21
CA PRO A 134 -9.17 -2.51 -1.97
C PRO A 134 -8.67 -3.95 -1.83
N TYR A 135 -8.66 -4.51 -0.61
CA TYR A 135 -8.24 -5.89 -0.38
C TYR A 135 -9.12 -6.89 -1.15
N PHE A 136 -10.44 -6.81 -1.02
CA PHE A 136 -11.34 -7.76 -1.68
C PHE A 136 -11.39 -7.57 -3.19
N LEU A 137 -11.24 -6.37 -3.71
CA LEU A 137 -11.04 -6.12 -5.15
C LEU A 137 -9.74 -6.77 -5.65
N GLY A 138 -8.67 -6.71 -4.87
CA GLY A 138 -7.44 -7.46 -5.14
C GLY A 138 -7.68 -8.96 -5.19
N ARG A 139 -8.43 -9.50 -4.22
CA ARG A 139 -8.85 -10.91 -4.16
C ARG A 139 -9.63 -11.35 -5.40
N ILE A 140 -10.50 -10.50 -5.91
CA ILE A 140 -11.38 -10.81 -7.05
C ILE A 140 -10.59 -10.75 -8.36
N TYR A 141 -9.79 -9.71 -8.57
CA TYR A 141 -9.20 -9.40 -9.87
C TYR A 141 -7.75 -9.81 -10.03
N LEU A 142 -6.95 -9.83 -8.94
CA LEU A 142 -5.51 -10.07 -9.00
C LEU A 142 -5.09 -11.45 -8.47
N ASN A 143 -6.01 -12.39 -8.36
CA ASN A 143 -5.83 -13.73 -7.81
C ASN A 143 -5.03 -14.71 -8.72
N SER A 144 -4.16 -14.20 -9.56
CA SER A 144 -3.35 -15.00 -10.50
C SER A 144 -1.98 -14.35 -10.73
N LEU A 145 -0.99 -15.16 -11.15
CA LEU A 145 0.34 -14.65 -11.52
C LEU A 145 0.27 -13.49 -12.51
N LEU A 146 -0.63 -13.59 -13.50
CA LEU A 146 -0.80 -12.52 -14.49
C LEU A 146 -1.32 -11.23 -13.87
N GLY A 147 -2.30 -11.31 -12.96
CA GLY A 147 -2.86 -10.14 -12.28
C GLY A 147 -1.82 -9.44 -11.41
N LEU A 148 -1.09 -10.19 -10.59
CA LEU A 148 -0.01 -9.66 -9.74
C LEU A 148 1.14 -9.08 -10.56
N ARG A 149 1.50 -9.74 -11.68
CA ARG A 149 2.49 -9.21 -12.62
C ARG A 149 2.02 -7.88 -13.23
N GLN A 150 0.75 -7.77 -13.62
CA GLN A 150 0.19 -6.54 -14.17
C GLN A 150 0.25 -5.39 -13.14
N LEU A 151 -0.04 -5.65 -11.86
CA LEU A 151 0.10 -4.65 -10.81
C LEU A 151 1.56 -4.23 -10.62
N ALA A 152 2.49 -5.17 -10.52
CA ALA A 152 3.91 -4.86 -10.37
C ALA A 152 4.45 -4.01 -11.54
N ILE A 153 4.14 -4.39 -12.78
CA ILE A 153 4.53 -3.63 -13.97
C ILE A 153 3.82 -2.26 -13.98
N GLY A 154 2.55 -2.22 -13.56
CA GLY A 154 1.78 -0.98 -13.44
C GLY A 154 2.41 0.02 -12.46
N ILE A 155 2.88 -0.44 -11.28
CA ILE A 155 3.61 0.40 -10.32
C ILE A 155 4.91 0.93 -10.94
N PHE A 156 5.66 0.08 -11.64
CA PHE A 156 6.89 0.49 -12.33
C PHE A 156 6.62 1.56 -13.40
N ILE A 157 5.63 1.34 -14.28
CA ILE A 157 5.25 2.33 -15.30
C ILE A 157 4.71 3.60 -14.64
N GLY A 158 3.91 3.48 -13.58
CA GLY A 158 3.45 4.62 -12.79
C GLY A 158 4.60 5.47 -12.26
N GLY A 159 5.67 4.86 -11.76
CA GLY A 159 6.88 5.55 -11.35
C GLY A 159 7.55 6.30 -12.50
N LEU A 160 7.63 5.70 -13.70
CA LEU A 160 8.17 6.37 -14.88
C LEU A 160 7.35 7.61 -15.29
N VAL A 161 6.01 7.50 -15.22
CA VAL A 161 5.11 8.64 -15.50
C VAL A 161 5.23 9.73 -14.42
N TYR A 162 5.48 9.34 -13.17
CA TYR A 162 5.62 10.28 -12.05
C TYR A 162 7.00 10.95 -11.98
N MET A 163 8.01 10.35 -12.60
CA MET A 163 9.40 10.82 -12.61
C MET A 163 9.54 12.29 -13.02
N PRO A 164 9.02 12.75 -14.17
CA PRO A 164 9.17 14.15 -14.57
C PRO A 164 8.49 15.13 -13.61
N LEU A 165 7.36 14.74 -13.00
CA LEU A 165 6.65 15.56 -12.02
C LEU A 165 7.46 15.70 -10.73
N CYS A 166 8.07 14.62 -10.26
CA CYS A 166 8.97 14.65 -9.10
C CYS A 166 10.22 15.51 -9.35
N ILE A 167 10.82 15.43 -10.54
CA ILE A 167 11.97 16.27 -10.93
C ILE A 167 11.56 17.74 -10.93
N LEU A 168 10.41 18.07 -11.51
CA LEU A 168 9.88 19.43 -11.57
C LEU A 168 9.71 20.01 -10.17
N GLU A 169 8.99 19.32 -9.27
CA GLU A 169 8.76 19.80 -7.91
C GLU A 169 9.99 19.82 -7.03
N SER A 170 10.94 18.92 -7.26
CA SER A 170 12.23 18.95 -6.52
C SER A 170 13.04 20.21 -6.79
N ARG A 171 12.76 20.90 -7.92
CA ARG A 171 13.42 22.15 -8.33
C ARG A 171 12.59 23.39 -8.04
N LEU A 172 11.28 23.33 -8.32
CA LEU A 172 10.39 24.49 -8.26
C LEU A 172 9.56 24.57 -6.97
N SER A 173 9.74 23.66 -6.03
CA SER A 173 8.88 23.39 -4.87
C SER A 173 7.57 22.65 -5.20
N PRO A 174 6.90 22.04 -4.22
CA PRO A 174 5.67 21.24 -4.43
C PRO A 174 4.44 22.14 -4.63
N GLN A 175 4.25 22.58 -5.86
CA GLN A 175 3.19 23.50 -6.26
C GLN A 175 2.08 22.85 -7.11
N LEU A 176 2.32 21.64 -7.66
CA LEU A 176 1.44 21.05 -8.66
C LEU A 176 0.01 20.87 -8.16
N HIS A 177 -0.15 20.36 -6.93
CA HIS A 177 -1.49 20.18 -6.36
C HIS A 177 -2.21 21.53 -6.18
N ARG A 178 -1.52 22.57 -5.73
CA ARG A 178 -2.09 23.92 -5.58
C ARG A 178 -2.48 24.53 -6.93
N ILE A 179 -1.61 24.40 -7.94
CA ILE A 179 -1.85 24.96 -9.27
C ILE A 179 -3.06 24.29 -9.91
N VAL A 180 -3.18 22.96 -9.80
CA VAL A 180 -4.24 22.20 -10.47
C VAL A 180 -5.55 22.22 -9.66
N TYR A 181 -5.48 22.05 -8.33
CA TYR A 181 -6.65 21.81 -7.47
C TYR A 181 -6.98 22.92 -6.49
N GLY A 182 -6.15 23.96 -6.40
CA GLY A 182 -6.43 25.17 -5.59
C GLY A 182 -5.83 25.19 -4.20
N GLY A 183 -5.23 24.09 -3.71
CA GLY A 183 -4.66 24.07 -2.35
C GLY A 183 -3.46 23.15 -2.20
N TYR A 184 -2.67 23.39 -1.16
CA TYR A 184 -1.62 22.47 -0.73
C TYR A 184 -2.23 21.29 0.03
N THR A 185 -1.55 20.16 0.00
CA THR A 185 -1.94 18.95 0.75
C THR A 185 -1.44 18.96 2.19
N VAL A 186 -0.41 19.75 2.49
CA VAL A 186 0.19 19.89 3.82
C VAL A 186 -0.02 21.30 4.36
N GLN A 187 -0.23 21.44 5.67
CA GLN A 187 -0.37 22.74 6.33
C GLN A 187 0.98 23.42 6.55
N ASP A 188 1.95 22.65 7.03
CA ASP A 188 3.28 23.13 7.36
C ASP A 188 4.26 22.91 6.21
N PHE A 189 4.63 23.99 5.53
CA PHE A 189 5.56 23.98 4.41
C PHE A 189 7.00 23.60 4.82
N THR A 190 7.35 23.71 6.11
CA THR A 190 8.70 23.33 6.59
C THR A 190 8.95 21.83 6.41
N GLN A 191 7.91 21.01 6.42
CA GLN A 191 8.00 19.58 6.18
C GLN A 191 8.45 19.19 4.75
N VAL A 192 8.34 20.15 3.84
CA VAL A 192 8.74 19.97 2.43
C VAL A 192 10.21 20.26 2.20
N ILE A 193 10.82 21.11 3.03
CA ILE A 193 12.24 21.46 2.93
C ILE A 193 13.06 20.34 3.57
N ARG A 194 13.90 19.68 2.78
CA ARG A 194 14.76 18.56 3.25
C ARG A 194 16.09 18.57 2.51
N LEU A 195 17.18 18.41 3.26
CA LEU A 195 18.54 18.27 2.70
C LEU A 195 18.90 19.38 1.68
N GLY A 196 18.60 20.63 2.03
CA GLY A 196 18.89 21.79 1.20
C GLY A 196 18.06 21.90 -0.09
N GLY A 197 16.88 21.31 -0.15
CA GLY A 197 15.97 21.46 -1.29
C GLY A 197 14.55 20.96 -1.01
N TYR A 198 13.75 20.87 -2.04
CA TYR A 198 12.34 20.52 -1.91
C TYR A 198 12.09 19.02 -2.05
N ARG A 199 11.21 18.49 -1.18
CA ARG A 199 10.67 17.14 -1.25
C ARG A 199 9.38 17.20 -2.09
N PRO A 200 9.28 16.53 -3.24
CA PRO A 200 8.07 16.53 -4.06
C PRO A 200 6.90 15.84 -3.34
N ILE A 201 5.71 16.36 -3.55
CA ILE A 201 4.42 15.82 -3.08
C ILE A 201 3.54 15.45 -4.27
N VAL A 202 3.61 16.23 -5.33
CA VAL A 202 2.84 16.13 -6.57
C VAL A 202 1.33 16.14 -6.25
N PHE A 203 0.64 14.99 -6.39
CA PHE A 203 -0.79 14.84 -6.05
C PHE A 203 -1.03 13.84 -4.91
N MET A 204 0.04 13.36 -4.25
CA MET A 204 -0.08 12.48 -3.09
C MET A 204 -0.28 13.29 -1.80
N GLN A 205 -0.64 12.59 -0.72
CA GLN A 205 -0.95 13.23 0.56
C GLN A 205 0.27 13.89 1.24
N HIS A 206 1.46 13.29 1.03
CA HIS A 206 2.69 13.76 1.67
C HIS A 206 3.92 13.29 0.86
N GLY A 207 5.05 13.97 1.02
CA GLY A 207 6.30 13.56 0.36
C GLY A 207 6.85 12.19 0.80
N LEU A 208 6.43 11.69 1.97
CA LEU A 208 6.72 10.31 2.39
C LEU A 208 6.01 9.30 1.48
N ALA A 209 4.76 9.55 1.11
CA ALA A 209 4.01 8.69 0.19
C ALA A 209 4.65 8.66 -1.21
N VAL A 210 5.14 9.81 -1.70
CA VAL A 210 5.92 9.87 -2.95
C VAL A 210 7.22 9.09 -2.82
N GLY A 211 7.93 9.24 -1.69
CA GLY A 211 9.17 8.48 -1.41
C GLY A 211 8.95 6.97 -1.44
N ALA A 212 7.92 6.48 -0.76
CA ALA A 212 7.56 5.07 -0.73
C ALA A 212 7.12 4.55 -2.12
N PHE A 213 6.37 5.35 -2.90
CA PHE A 213 5.95 4.96 -4.25
C PHE A 213 7.12 4.90 -5.23
N MET A 214 8.00 5.90 -5.22
CA MET A 214 9.20 5.93 -6.09
C MET A 214 10.20 4.84 -5.70
N MET A 215 10.34 4.54 -4.40
CA MET A 215 11.11 3.41 -3.90
C MET A 215 10.57 2.09 -4.47
N ALA A 216 9.26 1.88 -4.39
CA ALA A 216 8.59 0.69 -4.93
C ALA A 216 8.82 0.53 -6.43
N ALA A 217 8.61 1.59 -7.21
CA ALA A 217 8.84 1.60 -8.65
C ALA A 217 10.30 1.28 -9.01
N THR A 218 11.24 1.86 -8.24
CA THR A 218 12.69 1.64 -8.43
C THR A 218 13.08 0.19 -8.11
N LEU A 219 12.62 -0.36 -6.98
CA LEU A 219 12.93 -1.73 -6.58
C LEU A 219 12.32 -2.75 -7.57
N ILE A 220 11.07 -2.55 -7.98
CA ILE A 220 10.42 -3.39 -9.00
C ILE A 220 11.20 -3.30 -10.31
N GLY A 221 11.51 -2.09 -10.79
CA GLY A 221 12.27 -1.89 -12.01
C GLY A 221 13.64 -2.57 -11.97
N LEU A 222 14.38 -2.41 -10.88
CA LEU A 222 15.66 -3.06 -10.65
C LEU A 222 15.56 -4.58 -10.73
N TRP A 223 14.55 -5.16 -10.08
CA TRP A 223 14.38 -6.62 -10.07
C TRP A 223 13.94 -7.17 -11.43
N LEU A 224 13.04 -6.49 -12.14
CA LEU A 224 12.64 -6.85 -13.50
C LEU A 224 13.81 -6.78 -14.49
N TRP A 225 14.71 -5.82 -14.30
CA TRP A 225 15.94 -5.71 -15.08
C TRP A 225 16.92 -6.86 -14.77
N GLN A 226 17.22 -7.07 -13.51
CA GLN A 226 18.15 -8.11 -13.03
C GLN A 226 17.73 -9.54 -13.44
N THR A 227 16.43 -9.80 -13.50
CA THR A 227 15.87 -11.10 -13.87
C THR A 227 15.60 -11.25 -15.38
N ASN A 228 15.99 -10.24 -16.18
CA ASN A 228 15.70 -10.18 -17.62
C ASN A 228 14.21 -10.39 -17.98
N THR A 229 13.31 -10.06 -17.05
CA THR A 229 11.86 -10.17 -17.25
C THR A 229 11.38 -9.17 -18.31
N ILE A 230 11.95 -7.97 -18.32
CA ILE A 230 11.77 -6.93 -19.33
C ILE A 230 13.16 -6.45 -19.75
N LYS A 231 13.49 -6.57 -21.04
CA LYS A 231 14.79 -6.14 -21.58
C LYS A 231 14.75 -4.71 -22.09
N ARG A 232 13.66 -4.32 -22.72
CA ARG A 232 13.44 -2.99 -23.31
C ARG A 232 11.99 -2.57 -23.07
N LEU A 233 11.78 -1.31 -22.83
CA LEU A 233 10.48 -0.67 -22.76
C LEU A 233 10.53 0.60 -23.64
N TRP A 234 9.56 0.79 -24.56
CA TRP A 234 9.54 1.92 -25.53
C TRP A 234 10.88 2.10 -26.26
N ASN A 235 11.48 1.01 -26.72
CA ASN A 235 12.79 0.94 -27.41
C ASN A 235 14.01 1.37 -26.57
N ILE A 236 13.84 1.77 -25.33
CA ILE A 236 14.93 2.11 -24.41
C ILE A 236 15.31 0.87 -23.59
N PRO A 237 16.63 0.59 -23.40
CA PRO A 237 17.07 -0.48 -22.52
C PRO A 237 16.54 -0.29 -21.09
N MET A 238 16.14 -1.40 -20.45
CA MET A 238 15.57 -1.37 -19.09
C MET A 238 16.51 -0.70 -18.06
N GLY A 239 17.83 -0.90 -18.20
CA GLY A 239 18.82 -0.26 -17.34
C GLY A 239 18.77 1.26 -17.36
N GLY A 240 18.47 1.88 -18.51
CA GLY A 240 18.30 3.34 -18.62
C GLY A 240 17.11 3.85 -17.81
N TRP A 241 15.96 3.14 -17.88
CA TRP A 241 14.79 3.47 -17.08
C TRP A 241 15.02 3.31 -15.59
N VAL A 242 15.70 2.22 -15.18
CA VAL A 242 16.06 1.98 -13.78
C VAL A 242 17.01 3.06 -13.26
N ALA A 243 18.01 3.45 -14.03
CA ALA A 243 18.92 4.54 -13.67
C ALA A 243 18.18 5.87 -13.52
N GLY A 244 17.28 6.22 -14.46
CA GLY A 244 16.45 7.42 -14.38
C GLY A 244 15.55 7.43 -13.13
N LEU A 245 14.90 6.31 -12.83
CA LEU A 245 14.08 6.16 -11.61
C LEU A 245 14.92 6.31 -10.34
N PHE A 246 16.07 5.65 -10.28
CA PHE A 246 16.97 5.75 -9.12
C PHE A 246 17.46 7.18 -8.88
N LEU A 247 17.88 7.87 -9.93
CA LEU A 247 18.29 9.28 -9.84
C LEU A 247 17.15 10.16 -9.36
N THR A 248 15.94 9.97 -9.92
CA THR A 248 14.76 10.71 -9.47
C THR A 248 14.40 10.38 -8.02
N PHE A 249 14.48 9.11 -7.63
CA PHE A 249 14.24 8.68 -6.27
C PHE A 249 15.21 9.35 -5.26
N VAL A 250 16.48 9.50 -5.60
CA VAL A 250 17.43 10.25 -4.78
C VAL A 250 17.00 11.71 -4.64
N LEU A 251 16.50 12.34 -5.71
CA LEU A 251 15.99 13.72 -5.68
C LEU A 251 14.73 13.88 -4.81
N VAL A 252 13.98 12.81 -4.54
CA VAL A 252 12.82 12.85 -3.62
C VAL A 252 13.22 13.07 -2.16
N ARG A 253 14.48 12.89 -1.80
CA ARG A 253 15.05 13.21 -0.46
C ARG A 253 14.34 12.53 0.70
N SER A 254 13.99 11.27 0.54
CA SER A 254 13.36 10.45 1.57
C SER A 254 14.34 9.42 2.11
N ILE A 255 14.95 9.69 3.28
CA ILE A 255 15.94 8.78 3.88
C ILE A 255 15.27 7.45 4.29
N GLY A 256 14.09 7.48 4.91
CA GLY A 256 13.37 6.26 5.28
C GLY A 256 13.10 5.37 4.05
N ALA A 257 12.62 5.95 2.94
CA ALA A 257 12.41 5.19 1.71
C ALA A 257 13.74 4.66 1.11
N LEU A 258 14.86 5.40 1.26
CA LEU A 258 16.18 4.91 0.83
C LEU A 258 16.63 3.71 1.66
N THR A 259 16.45 3.75 2.97
CA THR A 259 16.74 2.62 3.85
C THR A 259 15.89 1.39 3.45
N LEU A 260 14.59 1.58 3.18
CA LEU A 260 13.72 0.51 2.72
C LEU A 260 14.14 -0.05 1.34
N LEU A 261 14.61 0.81 0.43
CA LEU A 261 15.16 0.34 -0.86
C LEU A 261 16.36 -0.57 -0.66
N LEU A 262 17.28 -0.18 0.22
CA LEU A 262 18.48 -0.99 0.53
C LEU A 262 18.09 -2.32 1.17
N ILE A 263 17.17 -2.31 2.14
CA ILE A 263 16.62 -3.54 2.74
C ILE A 263 16.01 -4.43 1.66
N GLY A 264 15.18 -3.88 0.77
CA GLY A 264 14.55 -4.61 -0.33
C GLY A 264 15.55 -5.24 -1.29
N ILE A 265 16.61 -4.51 -1.65
CA ILE A 265 17.71 -5.02 -2.49
C ILE A 265 18.42 -6.19 -1.79
N VAL A 266 18.73 -6.05 -0.51
CA VAL A 266 19.40 -7.08 0.29
C VAL A 266 18.53 -8.33 0.39
N LEU A 267 17.23 -8.20 0.67
CA LEU A 267 16.28 -9.33 0.74
C LEU A 267 16.21 -10.09 -0.60
N LEU A 268 16.10 -9.36 -1.70
CA LEU A 268 16.05 -9.96 -3.05
C LEU A 268 17.38 -10.62 -3.42
N TYR A 269 18.51 -9.99 -3.08
CA TYR A 269 19.84 -10.52 -3.34
C TYR A 269 20.11 -11.81 -2.54
N ILE A 270 19.80 -11.83 -1.24
CA ILE A 270 19.94 -13.01 -0.39
C ILE A 270 19.01 -14.12 -0.92
N GLY A 271 17.77 -13.79 -1.24
CA GLY A 271 16.82 -14.73 -1.83
C GLY A 271 17.31 -15.36 -3.14
N LYS A 272 17.96 -14.56 -4.00
CA LYS A 272 18.58 -15.01 -5.25
C LYS A 272 19.79 -15.92 -4.99
N GLN A 273 20.71 -15.49 -4.12
CA GLN A 273 21.98 -16.15 -3.88
C GLN A 273 21.84 -17.45 -3.08
N PHE A 274 21.11 -17.37 -1.97
CA PHE A 274 20.96 -18.50 -1.04
C PHE A 274 19.66 -19.29 -1.24
N ARG A 275 18.81 -18.88 -2.18
CA ARG A 275 17.52 -19.54 -2.50
C ARG A 275 16.60 -19.69 -1.28
N THR A 276 16.68 -18.78 -0.34
CA THR A 276 15.92 -18.77 0.92
C THR A 276 15.10 -17.51 1.09
N ALA A 277 13.88 -17.63 1.63
CA ALA A 277 13.03 -16.52 2.05
C ALA A 277 13.20 -16.20 3.55
N LEU A 278 14.12 -16.89 4.25
CA LEU A 278 14.33 -16.73 5.69
C LEU A 278 14.50 -15.29 6.15
N PRO A 279 15.30 -14.40 5.46
CA PRO A 279 15.42 -13.01 5.88
C PRO A 279 14.09 -12.24 5.86
N VAL A 280 13.19 -12.56 4.93
CA VAL A 280 11.85 -11.96 4.89
C VAL A 280 11.02 -12.40 6.09
N PHE A 281 11.06 -13.70 6.43
CA PHE A 281 10.37 -14.22 7.60
C PHE A 281 10.95 -13.67 8.92
N LEU A 282 12.28 -13.51 9.00
CA LEU A 282 12.92 -12.89 10.17
C LEU A 282 12.54 -11.41 10.30
N LEU A 283 12.43 -10.66 9.20
CA LEU A 283 11.96 -9.28 9.22
C LEU A 283 10.51 -9.18 9.70
N ILE A 284 9.62 -10.07 9.21
CA ILE A 284 8.23 -10.14 9.67
C ILE A 284 8.17 -10.52 11.17
N ALA A 285 8.98 -11.49 11.61
CA ALA A 285 9.06 -11.86 13.00
C ALA A 285 9.59 -10.71 13.89
N ALA A 286 10.60 -9.99 13.43
CA ALA A 286 11.12 -8.82 14.14
C ALA A 286 10.05 -7.72 14.29
N MET A 287 9.23 -7.46 13.23
CA MET A 287 8.08 -6.55 13.34
C MET A 287 7.06 -7.04 14.38
N ALA A 288 6.75 -8.34 14.38
CA ALA A 288 5.80 -8.90 15.35
C ALA A 288 6.32 -8.78 16.81
N VAL A 289 7.61 -9.02 17.02
CA VAL A 289 8.26 -8.85 18.33
C VAL A 289 8.25 -7.38 18.74
N TYR A 290 8.57 -6.46 17.83
CA TYR A 290 8.51 -5.02 18.11
C TYR A 290 7.11 -4.59 18.54
N LEU A 291 6.09 -4.99 17.80
CA LEU A 291 4.69 -4.65 18.11
C LEU A 291 4.24 -5.27 19.46
N TYR A 292 4.63 -6.50 19.72
CA TYR A 292 4.32 -7.18 20.99
C TYR A 292 4.94 -6.44 22.18
N ILE A 293 6.24 -6.13 22.11
CA ILE A 293 6.94 -5.44 23.20
C ILE A 293 6.27 -4.08 23.47
N ASN A 294 6.03 -3.27 22.43
CA ASN A 294 5.48 -1.92 22.61
C ASN A 294 3.98 -1.90 22.96
N ALA A 295 3.22 -2.95 22.60
CA ALA A 295 1.80 -3.02 22.96
C ALA A 295 1.58 -3.56 24.38
N GLU A 296 2.38 -4.55 24.82
CA GLU A 296 2.14 -5.30 26.06
C GLU A 296 3.04 -4.89 27.23
N THR A 297 4.20 -4.28 26.97
CA THR A 297 5.18 -3.98 28.03
C THR A 297 5.39 -2.47 28.21
N ASP A 298 5.60 -2.05 29.46
CA ASP A 298 5.98 -0.66 29.79
C ASP A 298 7.50 -0.43 29.62
N THR A 299 8.20 -1.40 29.02
CA THR A 299 9.65 -1.35 28.86
C THR A 299 9.99 -0.74 27.50
N TYR A 300 10.27 0.54 27.49
CA TYR A 300 10.71 1.23 26.29
C TYR A 300 12.22 1.08 26.10
N PHE A 301 12.63 0.42 25.01
CA PHE A 301 14.04 0.39 24.60
C PHE A 301 14.43 1.61 23.75
N THR A 302 13.48 2.50 23.51
CA THR A 302 13.60 3.69 22.68
C THR A 302 14.67 4.65 23.14
N ASP A 303 14.81 4.86 24.47
CA ASP A 303 15.87 5.72 25.05
C ASP A 303 17.27 5.19 24.76
N GLN A 304 17.47 3.87 24.89
CA GLN A 304 18.74 3.23 24.56
C GLN A 304 19.05 3.33 23.08
N LEU A 305 18.03 3.15 22.22
CA LEU A 305 18.17 3.29 20.79
C LEU A 305 18.50 4.74 20.38
N VAL A 306 17.82 5.73 20.95
CA VAL A 306 18.08 7.15 20.77
C VAL A 306 19.50 7.49 21.19
N SER A 307 19.94 7.04 22.37
CA SER A 307 21.31 7.24 22.85
C SER A 307 22.36 6.65 21.92
N TYR A 308 22.11 5.47 21.35
CA TYR A 308 23.04 4.85 20.39
C TYR A 308 23.04 5.59 19.05
N LEU A 309 21.85 5.95 18.52
CA LEU A 309 21.72 6.67 17.25
C LEU A 309 22.24 8.09 17.30
N SER A 310 22.24 8.75 18.47
CA SER A 310 22.79 10.09 18.68
C SER A 310 24.30 10.18 18.41
N GLN A 311 25.01 9.05 18.47
CA GLN A 311 26.43 8.97 18.15
C GLN A 311 26.69 8.92 16.63
N ILE A 312 25.66 8.58 15.82
CA ILE A 312 25.80 8.31 14.38
C ILE A 312 25.12 9.41 13.54
N PHE A 313 24.00 9.95 14.01
CA PHE A 313 23.17 10.87 13.25
C PHE A 313 23.19 12.31 13.79
N PRO A 314 22.94 13.32 12.93
CA PRO A 314 22.87 14.72 13.35
C PRO A 314 21.76 14.97 14.39
N PRO A 315 21.93 15.94 15.31
CA PRO A 315 20.99 16.25 16.39
C PRO A 315 19.53 16.48 15.93
N GLU A 316 19.35 17.17 14.81
CA GLU A 316 18.03 17.45 14.23
C GLU A 316 17.24 16.14 13.88
N ARG A 317 17.96 15.09 13.51
CA ARG A 317 17.34 13.78 13.19
C ARG A 317 16.97 13.04 14.45
N ILE A 318 17.82 13.09 15.44
CA ILE A 318 17.59 12.47 16.76
C ILE A 318 16.39 13.14 17.43
N GLN A 319 16.35 14.45 17.47
CA GLN A 319 15.22 15.20 18.04
C GLN A 319 13.88 14.84 17.36
N SER A 320 13.87 14.69 16.03
CA SER A 320 12.66 14.27 15.31
C SER A 320 12.25 12.82 15.62
N LEU A 321 13.20 11.93 15.89
CA LEU A 321 12.95 10.54 16.26
C LEU A 321 12.46 10.44 17.71
N GLU A 322 13.12 11.14 18.62
CA GLU A 322 12.77 11.25 20.03
C GLU A 322 11.37 11.79 20.24
N PHE A 323 11.01 12.86 19.51
CA PHE A 323 9.66 13.41 19.53
C PHE A 323 8.61 12.36 19.14
N ARG A 324 8.89 11.52 18.12
CA ARG A 324 7.97 10.45 17.71
C ARG A 324 7.85 9.37 18.79
N PHE A 325 8.95 8.92 19.32
CA PHE A 325 8.94 7.89 20.37
C PHE A 325 8.19 8.37 21.61
N ASN A 326 8.45 9.59 22.09
CA ASN A 326 7.74 10.15 23.22
C ASN A 326 6.23 10.26 22.99
N ASN A 327 5.80 10.64 21.77
CA ASN A 327 4.38 10.61 21.41
C ASN A 327 3.81 9.18 21.34
N GLU A 328 4.58 8.21 20.81
CA GLU A 328 4.14 6.82 20.73
C GLU A 328 4.01 6.19 22.11
N GLU A 329 4.95 6.45 23.02
CA GLU A 329 4.88 5.99 24.43
C GLU A 329 3.64 6.49 25.13
N LEU A 330 3.40 7.81 25.08
CA LEU A 330 2.22 8.43 25.67
C LEU A 330 0.91 7.86 25.12
N LEU A 331 0.85 7.63 23.82
CA LEU A 331 -0.33 7.07 23.15
C LEU A 331 -0.49 5.57 23.43
N ALA A 332 0.61 4.83 23.57
CA ALA A 332 0.58 3.42 23.90
C ALA A 332 0.11 3.17 25.32
N ASP A 333 0.56 3.99 26.30
CA ASP A 333 0.09 3.94 27.68
C ASP A 333 -1.43 4.15 27.77
N HIS A 334 -1.94 5.16 27.06
CA HIS A 334 -3.38 5.37 27.00
C HIS A 334 -4.13 4.22 26.32
N ALA A 335 -3.56 3.65 25.23
CA ALA A 335 -4.17 2.54 24.54
C ALA A 335 -4.27 1.27 25.41
N ARG A 336 -3.31 1.02 26.31
CA ARG A 336 -3.32 -0.12 27.25
C ARG A 336 -4.47 -0.10 28.24
N GLU A 337 -5.05 1.09 28.55
CA GLU A 337 -6.25 1.18 29.38
C GLU A 337 -7.46 0.48 28.75
N ARG A 338 -7.46 0.32 27.41
CA ARG A 338 -8.50 -0.37 26.62
C ARG A 338 -7.87 -1.45 25.70
N LEU A 339 -7.15 -2.39 26.28
CA LEU A 339 -6.25 -3.32 25.61
C LEU A 339 -6.88 -4.10 24.45
N LEU A 340 -8.09 -4.65 24.58
CA LEU A 340 -8.67 -5.57 23.59
C LEU A 340 -9.22 -4.87 22.35
N PHE A 341 -10.04 -3.81 22.54
CA PHE A 341 -10.78 -3.18 21.46
C PHE A 341 -10.50 -1.66 21.32
N GLY A 342 -9.62 -1.11 22.15
CA GLY A 342 -9.21 0.29 22.09
C GLY A 342 -10.32 1.27 22.47
N TRP A 343 -10.07 2.55 22.18
CA TRP A 343 -10.93 3.68 22.54
C TRP A 343 -11.98 4.05 21.46
N GLY A 344 -11.89 3.44 20.27
CA GLY A 344 -12.65 3.86 19.10
C GLY A 344 -12.02 5.04 18.35
N GLY A 345 -12.61 5.39 17.21
CA GLY A 345 -12.12 6.47 16.33
C GLY A 345 -12.47 7.88 16.81
N PHE A 346 -12.45 8.85 15.87
CA PHE A 346 -12.75 10.27 16.11
C PHE A 346 -11.88 10.94 17.18
N ASN A 347 -10.57 10.69 17.15
CA ASN A 347 -9.54 11.20 18.05
C ASN A 347 -9.68 10.77 19.54
N ARG A 348 -10.54 9.82 19.90
CA ARG A 348 -10.70 9.36 21.28
C ARG A 348 -9.46 8.63 21.82
N SER A 349 -8.68 8.05 20.93
CA SER A 349 -7.40 7.39 21.25
C SER A 349 -6.22 8.36 21.40
N ARG A 350 -6.45 9.68 21.27
CA ARG A 350 -5.42 10.69 21.46
C ARG A 350 -5.48 11.27 22.86
N VAL A 351 -4.33 11.68 23.37
CA VAL A 351 -4.17 12.33 24.67
C VAL A 351 -3.61 13.73 24.49
N ILE A 352 -3.89 14.61 25.44
CA ILE A 352 -3.28 15.95 25.50
C ILE A 352 -1.85 15.79 26.00
N ILE A 353 -0.89 16.41 25.30
CA ILE A 353 0.52 16.38 25.71
C ILE A 353 0.67 17.09 27.06
N PRO A 354 1.28 16.45 28.07
CA PRO A 354 1.48 17.04 29.39
C PRO A 354 2.23 18.39 29.30
N GLY A 355 1.71 19.39 30.02
CA GLY A 355 2.31 20.74 30.03
C GLY A 355 1.92 21.64 28.86
N THR A 356 1.04 21.20 27.96
CA THR A 356 0.51 22.01 26.85
C THR A 356 -0.98 22.31 27.04
N VAL A 357 -1.48 23.37 26.42
CA VAL A 357 -2.91 23.70 26.41
C VAL A 357 -3.51 23.12 25.13
N ASP A 358 -4.35 22.10 25.25
CA ASP A 358 -5.13 21.47 24.19
C ASP A 358 -4.33 20.88 22.99
N GLN A 359 -3.01 20.68 23.15
CA GLN A 359 -2.20 20.06 22.10
C GLN A 359 -2.32 18.54 22.18
N LEU A 360 -3.00 17.95 21.22
CA LEU A 360 -3.13 16.48 21.10
C LEU A 360 -1.85 15.82 20.60
N ALA A 361 -1.49 14.69 21.19
CA ALA A 361 -0.40 13.85 20.71
C ALA A 361 -0.66 13.37 19.27
N ILE A 362 0.40 13.32 18.47
CA ILE A 362 0.31 13.01 17.04
C ILE A 362 0.44 11.50 16.84
N GLN A 363 -0.55 10.91 16.17
CA GLN A 363 -0.53 9.50 15.78
C GLN A 363 0.15 9.35 14.43
N ASP A 364 1.48 9.28 14.42
CA ASP A 364 2.28 9.24 13.18
C ASP A 364 2.38 7.84 12.56
N SER A 365 2.17 6.76 13.33
CA SER A 365 2.35 5.38 12.89
C SER A 365 1.02 4.60 12.84
N LEU A 366 0.95 3.64 11.89
CA LEU A 366 -0.23 2.80 11.73
C LEU A 366 -0.47 1.91 12.95
N TRP A 367 0.60 1.42 13.60
CA TRP A 367 0.45 0.50 14.73
C TRP A 367 -0.20 1.20 15.92
N ILE A 368 0.22 2.44 16.23
CA ILE A 368 -0.37 3.18 17.36
C ILE A 368 -1.81 3.60 17.07
N LEU A 369 -2.11 3.94 15.80
CA LEU A 369 -3.47 4.23 15.37
C LEU A 369 -4.36 2.97 15.50
N ALA A 370 -3.88 1.81 15.04
CA ALA A 370 -4.63 0.57 15.11
C ALA A 370 -4.82 0.11 16.56
N PHE A 371 -3.77 0.21 17.38
CA PHE A 371 -3.80 -0.16 18.80
C PHE A 371 -4.68 0.77 19.61
N GLY A 372 -4.52 2.09 19.45
CA GLY A 372 -5.31 3.09 20.18
C GLY A 372 -6.81 3.04 19.86
N GLU A 373 -7.16 2.91 18.57
CA GLU A 373 -8.56 2.90 18.15
C GLU A 373 -9.25 1.53 18.32
N ASN A 374 -8.53 0.43 18.09
CA ASN A 374 -9.12 -0.91 17.97
C ASN A 374 -8.43 -1.97 18.84
N GLY A 375 -7.53 -1.58 19.73
CA GLY A 375 -6.83 -2.46 20.65
C GLY A 375 -5.91 -3.50 19.98
N THR A 376 -5.52 -4.52 20.75
CA THR A 376 -4.69 -5.63 20.26
C THR A 376 -5.37 -6.41 19.14
N VAL A 377 -6.70 -6.55 19.18
CA VAL A 377 -7.46 -7.25 18.13
C VAL A 377 -7.33 -6.52 16.81
N GLY A 378 -7.47 -5.18 16.80
CA GLY A 378 -7.26 -4.37 15.61
C GLY A 378 -5.83 -4.41 15.11
N LEU A 379 -4.86 -4.22 16.01
CA LEU A 379 -3.43 -4.26 15.68
C LEU A 379 -3.03 -5.58 15.02
N VAL A 380 -3.35 -6.70 15.66
CA VAL A 380 -3.01 -8.04 15.15
C VAL A 380 -3.72 -8.31 13.83
N SER A 381 -4.99 -7.92 13.71
CA SER A 381 -5.77 -8.20 12.49
C SER A 381 -5.23 -7.45 11.27
N ILE A 382 -4.87 -6.16 11.38
CA ILE A 382 -4.36 -5.41 10.23
C ILE A 382 -2.98 -5.90 9.78
N PHE A 383 -2.04 -6.12 10.71
CA PHE A 383 -0.71 -6.62 10.36
C PHE A 383 -0.78 -8.05 9.80
N THR A 384 -1.60 -8.92 10.37
CA THR A 384 -1.81 -10.29 9.85
C THR A 384 -2.46 -10.26 8.47
N SER A 385 -3.45 -9.40 8.22
CA SER A 385 -4.12 -9.31 6.92
C SER A 385 -3.17 -8.94 5.77
N MET A 386 -2.14 -8.14 6.07
CA MET A 386 -1.15 -7.70 5.09
C MET A 386 0.02 -8.68 4.96
N LEU A 387 0.48 -9.28 6.04
CA LEU A 387 1.71 -10.08 6.06
C LEU A 387 1.48 -11.58 5.89
N ALA A 388 0.39 -12.15 6.42
CA ALA A 388 0.11 -13.59 6.28
C ALA A 388 -0.02 -14.05 4.82
N PRO A 389 -0.63 -13.28 3.88
CA PRO A 389 -0.61 -13.63 2.47
C PRO A 389 0.80 -13.76 1.89
N VAL A 390 1.74 -12.90 2.30
CA VAL A 390 3.13 -12.94 1.84
C VAL A 390 3.87 -14.16 2.40
N VAL A 391 3.70 -14.46 3.68
CA VAL A 391 4.26 -15.65 4.32
C VAL A 391 3.77 -16.91 3.60
N ALA A 392 2.45 -17.03 3.41
CA ALA A 392 1.82 -18.15 2.74
C ALA A 392 2.29 -18.28 1.27
N LEU A 393 2.48 -17.14 0.57
CA LEU A 393 2.99 -17.12 -0.81
C LEU A 393 4.40 -17.72 -0.88
N PHE A 394 5.33 -17.24 -0.05
CA PHE A 394 6.72 -17.67 -0.10
C PHE A 394 6.93 -19.08 0.44
N TRP A 395 6.06 -19.51 1.36
CA TRP A 395 6.07 -20.87 1.88
C TRP A 395 5.56 -21.89 0.87
N SER A 396 4.49 -21.60 0.12
CA SER A 396 3.76 -22.59 -0.68
C SER A 396 3.93 -22.41 -2.19
N ARG A 397 3.70 -21.20 -2.72
CA ARG A 397 3.56 -20.97 -4.17
C ARG A 397 4.81 -20.41 -4.85
N CYS A 398 5.54 -19.54 -4.17
CA CYS A 398 6.68 -18.82 -4.74
C CYS A 398 7.92 -18.93 -3.85
N PRO A 399 8.47 -20.15 -3.62
CA PRO A 399 9.69 -20.30 -2.83
C PRO A 399 10.85 -19.53 -3.48
N ALA A 400 11.83 -19.08 -2.68
CA ALA A 400 12.88 -18.16 -3.11
C ALA A 400 13.69 -18.65 -4.31
N ARG A 401 13.83 -19.96 -4.49
CA ARG A 401 14.47 -20.56 -5.68
C ARG A 401 13.83 -20.16 -7.01
N LEU A 402 12.55 -19.70 -6.98
CA LEU A 402 11.82 -19.29 -8.17
C LEU A 402 11.79 -17.77 -8.38
N TRP A 403 12.33 -16.96 -7.46
CA TRP A 403 12.23 -15.49 -7.53
C TRP A 403 12.92 -14.86 -8.74
N THR A 404 13.89 -15.57 -9.33
CA THR A 404 14.56 -15.13 -10.57
C THR A 404 13.86 -15.57 -11.84
N HIS A 405 12.84 -16.43 -11.74
CA HIS A 405 12.10 -16.88 -12.92
C HIS A 405 11.24 -15.72 -13.46
N PRO A 406 11.26 -15.41 -14.77
CA PRO A 406 10.59 -14.22 -15.34
C PRO A 406 9.08 -14.11 -15.06
N GLN A 407 8.39 -15.23 -14.84
CA GLN A 407 6.97 -15.22 -14.49
C GLN A 407 6.72 -14.96 -12.99
N ILE A 408 7.65 -15.33 -12.13
CA ILE A 408 7.54 -15.23 -10.66
C ILE A 408 8.20 -13.95 -10.15
N ALA A 409 9.26 -13.48 -10.79
CA ALA A 409 10.01 -12.29 -10.37
C ALA A 409 9.14 -11.05 -10.07
N PRO A 410 8.14 -10.68 -10.90
CA PRO A 410 7.25 -9.56 -10.60
C PRO A 410 6.42 -9.77 -9.33
N VAL A 411 5.99 -11.01 -9.09
CA VAL A 411 5.18 -11.36 -7.91
C VAL A 411 6.04 -11.38 -6.66
N ALA A 412 7.27 -11.89 -6.75
CA ALA A 412 8.20 -11.92 -5.63
C ALA A 412 8.55 -10.51 -5.14
N VAL A 413 8.92 -9.60 -6.06
CA VAL A 413 9.24 -8.23 -5.68
C VAL A 413 8.00 -7.48 -5.16
N LEU A 414 6.81 -7.71 -5.73
CA LEU A 414 5.57 -7.12 -5.24
C LEU A 414 5.25 -7.57 -3.81
N ALA A 415 5.46 -8.84 -3.50
CA ALA A 415 5.26 -9.36 -2.14
C ALA A 415 6.27 -8.76 -1.14
N ILE A 416 7.54 -8.62 -1.53
CA ILE A 416 8.53 -7.91 -0.71
C ILE A 416 8.13 -6.44 -0.51
N MET A 417 7.57 -5.78 -1.54
CA MET A 417 7.06 -4.42 -1.40
C MET A 417 5.95 -4.30 -0.36
N VAL A 418 5.05 -5.29 -0.25
CA VAL A 418 4.04 -5.30 0.82
C VAL A 418 4.69 -5.39 2.20
N VAL A 419 5.74 -6.21 2.36
CA VAL A 419 6.49 -6.28 3.62
C VAL A 419 7.17 -4.95 3.94
N LEU A 420 7.86 -4.34 2.98
CA LEU A 420 8.54 -3.05 3.17
C LEU A 420 7.54 -1.92 3.48
N TYR A 421 6.36 -1.95 2.87
CA TYR A 421 5.27 -1.03 3.21
C TYR A 421 4.83 -1.20 4.66
N MET A 422 4.71 -2.43 5.16
CA MET A 422 4.36 -2.67 6.57
C MET A 422 5.48 -2.26 7.53
N VAL A 423 6.76 -2.36 7.11
CA VAL A 423 7.88 -1.77 7.86
C VAL A 423 7.77 -0.24 7.92
N ASP A 424 7.45 0.41 6.79
CA ASP A 424 7.19 1.87 6.76
C ASP A 424 6.03 2.26 7.68
N CYS A 425 4.99 1.45 7.75
CA CYS A 425 3.81 1.66 8.59
C CYS A 425 4.08 1.58 10.11
N ILE A 426 5.21 1.02 10.53
CA ILE A 426 5.67 1.11 11.93
C ILE A 426 6.01 2.56 12.32
N MET A 427 6.50 3.36 11.37
CA MET A 427 6.92 4.74 11.60
C MET A 427 5.98 5.77 10.99
N ASN A 428 5.09 5.36 10.08
CA ASN A 428 4.23 6.25 9.31
C ASN A 428 2.81 5.66 9.18
N ALA A 429 1.79 6.52 9.15
CA ALA A 429 0.39 6.12 8.93
C ALA A 429 -0.08 6.47 7.51
N MET A 430 0.76 6.24 6.49
CA MET A 430 0.47 6.57 5.10
C MET A 430 -0.31 5.44 4.42
N ILE A 431 -1.64 5.42 4.61
CA ILE A 431 -2.51 4.40 4.01
C ILE A 431 -2.41 4.45 2.49
N ASN A 432 -2.08 3.31 1.88
CA ASN A 432 -1.93 3.19 0.43
C ASN A 432 -2.74 2.02 -0.12
N PRO A 433 -3.84 2.28 -0.85
CA PRO A 433 -4.73 1.24 -1.36
C PRO A 433 -4.07 0.29 -2.37
N ILE A 434 -2.94 0.68 -2.97
CA ILE A 434 -2.22 -0.16 -3.95
C ILE A 434 -1.57 -1.37 -3.26
N TYR A 435 -0.98 -1.19 -2.08
CA TYR A 435 -0.40 -2.31 -1.33
C TYR A 435 -1.46 -3.17 -0.67
N ILE A 436 -2.59 -2.59 -0.26
CA ILE A 436 -3.75 -3.31 0.25
C ILE A 436 -4.34 -4.20 -0.87
N LEU A 437 -4.50 -3.64 -2.06
CA LEU A 437 -4.91 -4.37 -3.27
C LEU A 437 -3.93 -5.51 -3.60
N ALA A 438 -2.61 -5.28 -3.47
CA ALA A 438 -1.58 -6.29 -3.67
C ALA A 438 -1.71 -7.44 -2.66
N ALA A 439 -1.87 -7.13 -1.37
CA ALA A 439 -2.05 -8.13 -0.32
C ALA A 439 -3.29 -9.02 -0.59
N GLY A 440 -4.42 -8.41 -0.95
CA GLY A 440 -5.62 -9.12 -1.38
C GLY A 440 -5.39 -10.01 -2.60
N GLY A 441 -4.71 -9.48 -3.63
CA GLY A 441 -4.34 -10.26 -4.81
C GLY A 441 -3.44 -11.45 -4.50
N ILE A 442 -2.45 -11.27 -3.62
CA ILE A 442 -1.56 -12.34 -3.14
C ILE A 442 -2.37 -13.40 -2.37
N ALA A 443 -3.23 -12.99 -1.43
CA ALA A 443 -4.11 -13.91 -0.72
C ALA A 443 -4.98 -14.71 -1.69
N GLY A 444 -5.52 -14.04 -2.73
CA GLY A 444 -6.27 -14.68 -3.79
C GLY A 444 -5.50 -15.73 -4.55
N PHE A 445 -4.29 -15.41 -4.94
CA PHE A 445 -3.44 -16.34 -5.67
C PHE A 445 -3.04 -17.55 -4.81
N VAL A 446 -2.71 -17.34 -3.54
CA VAL A 446 -2.36 -18.42 -2.61
C VAL A 446 -3.53 -19.40 -2.42
N MET A 447 -4.73 -18.87 -2.20
CA MET A 447 -5.93 -19.68 -1.96
C MET A 447 -6.59 -20.25 -3.24
N SER A 448 -6.13 -19.83 -4.42
CA SER A 448 -6.63 -20.38 -5.69
C SER A 448 -6.25 -21.85 -5.83
N PRO A 449 -7.16 -22.72 -6.35
CA PRO A 449 -6.82 -24.10 -6.63
C PRO A 449 -5.58 -24.20 -7.52
N GLU A 450 -4.69 -25.12 -7.23
CA GLU A 450 -3.59 -25.39 -8.15
C GLU A 450 -4.14 -25.78 -9.52
N PRO A 451 -3.60 -25.23 -10.62
CA PRO A 451 -3.92 -25.75 -11.93
C PRO A 451 -3.56 -27.24 -11.90
N ARG A 452 -4.60 -28.11 -11.98
CA ARG A 452 -4.39 -29.55 -12.08
C ARG A 452 -3.33 -29.75 -13.17
N ARG A 453 -2.15 -30.28 -12.83
CA ARG A 453 -1.22 -30.77 -13.82
C ARG A 453 -2.03 -31.69 -14.70
N ARG A 454 -2.31 -31.28 -15.95
CA ARG A 454 -2.79 -32.22 -16.96
C ARG A 454 -1.77 -33.34 -16.93
N LYS A 455 -2.18 -34.50 -16.40
CA LYS A 455 -1.40 -35.74 -16.63
C LYS A 455 -1.18 -35.76 -18.12
N ALA A 456 0.08 -35.75 -18.54
CA ALA A 456 0.42 -35.92 -19.92
C ALA A 456 -0.31 -37.23 -20.34
N THR A 457 -1.39 -37.07 -21.05
CA THR A 457 -2.01 -38.19 -21.74
C THR A 457 -0.92 -38.68 -22.65
N ASN A 458 -0.50 -39.94 -22.46
CA ASN A 458 0.45 -40.60 -23.31
C ASN A 458 0.24 -40.20 -24.77
N PRO A 459 1.31 -39.92 -25.54
CA PRO A 459 1.17 -39.64 -26.95
C PRO A 459 0.53 -40.86 -27.62
N ALA A 460 -0.71 -40.68 -28.03
CA ALA A 460 -1.40 -41.66 -28.80
C ALA A 460 -0.62 -41.93 -30.12
N VAL A 461 -0.29 -43.18 -30.34
CA VAL A 461 -0.17 -43.90 -31.61
C VAL A 461 0.36 -43.10 -32.81
N PRO A 462 1.43 -43.55 -33.45
CA PRO A 462 1.95 -42.91 -34.64
C PRO A 462 0.96 -43.05 -35.79
N VAL A 463 0.46 -41.93 -36.27
CA VAL A 463 -0.32 -41.85 -37.49
C VAL A 463 0.60 -42.25 -38.66
N ARG A 464 0.30 -43.40 -39.22
CA ARG A 464 0.89 -43.94 -40.46
C ARG A 464 0.82 -42.88 -41.55
N ARG A 465 1.96 -42.41 -42.04
CA ARG A 465 2.07 -41.57 -43.22
C ARG A 465 1.47 -42.32 -44.42
N GLN A 466 0.32 -41.88 -44.89
CA GLN A 466 -0.12 -42.18 -46.25
C GLN A 466 0.63 -41.22 -47.19
N LEU A 467 1.54 -41.78 -47.96
CA LEU A 467 2.15 -41.17 -49.13
C LEU A 467 1.06 -40.96 -50.20
N VAL A 468 0.59 -39.74 -50.36
CA VAL A 468 -0.16 -39.34 -51.52
C VAL A 468 0.85 -38.85 -52.55
N GLN A 469 1.05 -39.67 -53.61
CA GLN A 469 1.73 -39.27 -54.83
C GLN A 469 0.97 -38.13 -55.47
N GLN A 470 1.57 -36.95 -55.54
CA GLN A 470 1.17 -35.92 -56.48
C GLN A 470 1.96 -36.08 -57.76
N ARG A 471 1.24 -36.36 -58.84
CA ARG A 471 1.74 -36.25 -60.22
C ARG A 471 1.74 -34.78 -60.65
N PRO A 472 2.70 -34.37 -61.48
CA PRO A 472 2.80 -32.99 -61.96
C PRO A 472 1.87 -32.76 -63.14
N PHE A 473 1.21 -31.59 -63.12
CA PHE A 473 0.95 -30.70 -64.26
C PHE A 473 0.85 -29.29 -63.73
#